data_c5261b622208b9b6ed58852491320917
#
_entry.id   c5261b622208b9b6ed58852491320917
#
_cell.length_a   1.000
_cell.length_b   1.000
_cell.length_c   1.000
_cell.angle_alpha   90.00
_cell.angle_beta   90.00
_cell.angle_gamma   90.00
#
_symmetry.space_group_name_H-M   'P 1'
#
loop_
_entity.id
_entity.type
_entity.pdbx_description
1 polymer ?
#
loop_
_entity_poly.entity_id
_entity_poly.type
_entity_poly.pdbx_seq_one_letter_code
_entity_poly.pdbx_strand_id
1 'polypeptide(L)'
;MSESLINRVEDLNKIGGLHDANRVVIKVGSSLVTNEGRGLDEVAIASWAAQIASLRTLGKEVILVSSGAIAEGMKRLNWHTRPSNIDELQAAAAVGQMGLAQVYETQFAQHDIVTAQILLTHEDLADRARYLNARSAMFTLLHLGVVPIINENDTVVTDEIKVGDNDTLGALVANLIEADVLVILTDQDGLFTADPRKNPEAQLIQTAPAGLELLESMAGGAGSSIGKGGMLTKVLAAKRAMKSGASTIIASGREAQVLPRLAKGERIGTELIADTPLLTARQQWLADHLQMRGSVTLDAGAVKAVRTGGKRV
;
A
#
# COMPACT_ATOMS: atom_id res chain seq x y z
N MET A 1 18.50 6.89 22.50
CA MET A 1 18.37 5.58 21.80
C MET A 1 19.43 4.65 22.37
N SER A 2 19.06 3.42 22.80
CA SER A 2 20.05 2.50 23.36
C SER A 2 20.96 1.93 22.26
N GLU A 3 22.22 1.66 22.61
CA GLU A 3 23.24 1.08 21.71
C GLU A 3 22.77 -0.21 21.00
N SER A 4 21.88 -0.98 21.64
CA SER A 4 21.24 -2.17 21.06
C SER A 4 20.27 -1.87 19.91
N LEU A 5 19.65 -0.69 19.87
CA LEU A 5 18.80 -0.23 18.78
C LEU A 5 19.64 0.23 17.59
N ILE A 6 20.77 0.89 17.84
CA ILE A 6 21.68 1.37 16.80
C ILE A 6 22.31 0.18 16.06
N ASN A 7 22.79 -0.84 16.79
CA ASN A 7 23.37 -2.04 16.20
C ASN A 7 22.33 -2.87 15.40
N ARG A 8 21.07 -2.92 15.86
CA ARG A 8 19.97 -3.53 15.11
C ARG A 8 19.66 -2.78 13.82
N VAL A 9 19.70 -1.46 13.83
CA VAL A 9 19.49 -0.63 12.63
C VAL A 9 20.63 -0.79 11.62
N GLU A 10 21.88 -0.96 12.07
CA GLU A 10 23.02 -1.20 11.19
C GLU A 10 22.96 -2.57 10.50
N ASP A 11 22.50 -3.61 11.18
CA ASP A 11 22.28 -4.94 10.58
C ASP A 11 21.07 -4.95 9.63
N LEU A 12 20.04 -4.14 9.87
CA LEU A 12 18.86 -3.97 9.03
C LEU A 12 19.17 -3.15 7.76
N ASN A 13 20.19 -2.31 7.76
CA ASN A 13 20.64 -1.56 6.57
C ASN A 13 21.10 -2.44 5.39
N LYS A 14 21.12 -3.76 5.56
CA LYS A 14 21.42 -4.75 4.52
C LYS A 14 20.16 -5.34 3.84
N ILE A 15 18.96 -4.98 4.30
CA ILE A 15 17.71 -5.50 3.75
C ILE A 15 17.07 -4.37 2.93
N GLY A 16 17.18 -4.51 1.64
CA GLY A 16 16.99 -3.54 0.58
C GLY A 16 15.72 -2.71 0.61
N GLY A 17 15.91 -1.44 0.40
CA GLY A 17 14.88 -0.49 -0.02
C GLY A 17 14.38 -0.76 -1.45
N LEU A 18 13.80 0.25 -2.08
CA LEU A 18 13.30 0.13 -3.46
C LEU A 18 14.38 -0.31 -4.47
N HIS A 19 15.67 -0.05 -4.18
CA HIS A 19 16.80 -0.45 -5.02
C HIS A 19 16.81 -1.96 -5.27
N ASP A 20 16.71 -2.78 -4.23
CA ASP A 20 16.84 -4.24 -4.31
C ASP A 20 15.51 -4.96 -4.56
N ALA A 21 14.40 -4.23 -4.49
CA ALA A 21 13.06 -4.79 -4.70
C ALA A 21 12.83 -5.19 -6.16
N ASN A 22 12.25 -6.36 -6.38
CA ASN A 22 11.78 -6.81 -7.69
C ASN A 22 10.31 -6.45 -7.91
N ARG A 23 9.48 -6.63 -6.88
CA ARG A 23 8.04 -6.35 -6.94
C ARG A 23 7.66 -5.26 -5.96
N VAL A 24 7.01 -4.22 -6.47
CA VAL A 24 6.74 -2.97 -5.75
C VAL A 24 5.26 -2.62 -5.84
N VAL A 25 4.65 -2.36 -4.70
CA VAL A 25 3.35 -1.68 -4.64
C VAL A 25 3.59 -0.20 -4.40
N ILE A 26 3.03 0.65 -5.24
CA ILE A 26 3.06 2.11 -5.09
C ILE A 26 1.65 2.57 -4.76
N LYS A 27 1.46 3.13 -3.57
CA LYS A 27 0.18 3.74 -3.18
C LYS A 27 0.29 5.25 -3.27
N VAL A 28 -0.64 5.88 -3.96
CA VAL A 28 -0.71 7.34 -4.09
C VAL A 28 -1.90 7.87 -3.29
N GLY A 29 -1.62 8.82 -2.40
CA GLY A 29 -2.64 9.44 -1.55
C GLY A 29 -3.62 10.32 -2.32
N SER A 30 -4.86 10.44 -1.84
CA SER A 30 -5.92 11.24 -2.49
C SER A 30 -5.55 12.71 -2.64
N SER A 31 -4.86 13.31 -1.66
CA SER A 31 -4.37 14.69 -1.72
C SER A 31 -3.39 14.96 -2.86
N LEU A 32 -2.72 13.92 -3.35
CA LEU A 32 -1.79 14.02 -4.47
C LEU A 32 -2.47 13.75 -5.81
N VAL A 33 -3.41 12.79 -5.84
CA VAL A 33 -4.13 12.41 -7.07
C VAL A 33 -5.14 13.48 -7.47
N THR A 34 -5.65 14.22 -6.49
CA THR A 34 -6.67 15.25 -6.73
C THR A 34 -6.10 16.64 -6.50
N ASN A 35 -6.46 17.58 -7.35
CA ASN A 35 -6.11 18.98 -7.18
C ASN A 35 -6.94 19.58 -6.01
N GLU A 36 -6.57 19.25 -4.77
CA GLU A 36 -7.28 19.69 -3.55
C GLU A 36 -8.78 19.31 -3.57
N GLY A 37 -9.13 18.16 -4.12
CA GLY A 37 -10.51 17.69 -4.25
C GLY A 37 -11.31 18.29 -5.42
N ARG A 38 -10.67 19.06 -6.30
CA ARG A 38 -11.30 19.69 -7.48
C ARG A 38 -11.24 18.82 -8.75
N GLY A 39 -11.04 17.55 -8.61
CA GLY A 39 -10.87 16.57 -9.68
C GLY A 39 -9.42 16.07 -9.77
N LEU A 40 -9.10 15.31 -10.80
CA LEU A 40 -7.78 14.69 -10.95
C LEU A 40 -6.71 15.72 -11.32
N ASP A 41 -5.52 15.56 -10.74
CA ASP A 41 -4.30 16.25 -11.15
C ASP A 41 -3.60 15.43 -12.24
N GLU A 42 -3.96 15.67 -13.49
CA GLU A 42 -3.43 14.93 -14.63
C GLU A 42 -1.94 15.12 -14.83
N VAL A 43 -1.39 16.28 -14.43
CA VAL A 43 0.05 16.56 -14.52
C VAL A 43 0.82 15.70 -13.52
N ALA A 44 0.34 15.61 -12.28
CA ALA A 44 0.93 14.75 -11.29
C ALA A 44 0.83 13.26 -11.70
N ILE A 45 -0.34 12.83 -12.20
CA ILE A 45 -0.55 11.46 -12.69
C ILE A 45 0.41 11.14 -13.84
N ALA A 46 0.59 12.05 -14.80
CA ALA A 46 1.55 11.90 -15.90
C ALA A 46 2.99 11.74 -15.37
N SER A 47 3.38 12.54 -14.40
CA SER A 47 4.69 12.43 -13.75
C SER A 47 4.89 11.06 -13.11
N TRP A 48 3.91 10.53 -12.37
CA TRP A 48 4.05 9.20 -11.76
C TRP A 48 4.04 8.09 -12.79
N ALA A 49 3.25 8.20 -13.86
CA ALA A 49 3.27 7.22 -14.96
C ALA A 49 4.67 7.13 -15.59
N ALA A 50 5.32 8.28 -15.87
CA ALA A 50 6.69 8.34 -16.37
C ALA A 50 7.71 7.73 -15.38
N GLN A 51 7.56 8.00 -14.07
CA GLN A 51 8.45 7.44 -13.06
C GLN A 51 8.26 5.93 -12.92
N ILE A 52 7.02 5.43 -12.98
CA ILE A 52 6.71 4.00 -12.96
C ILE A 52 7.26 3.32 -14.22
N ALA A 53 7.14 3.96 -15.39
CA ALA A 53 7.76 3.47 -16.63
C ALA A 53 9.27 3.31 -16.44
N SER A 54 9.94 4.26 -15.79
CA SER A 54 11.37 4.16 -15.48
C SER A 54 11.70 2.98 -14.54
N LEU A 55 10.85 2.67 -13.55
CA LEU A 55 11.04 1.49 -12.70
C LEU A 55 10.91 0.19 -13.51
N ARG A 56 10.00 0.15 -14.45
CA ARG A 56 9.81 -1.01 -15.32
C ARG A 56 11.00 -1.25 -16.25
N THR A 57 11.64 -0.21 -16.75
CA THR A 57 12.88 -0.36 -17.53
C THR A 57 14.03 -0.95 -16.71
N LEU A 58 13.97 -0.82 -15.37
CA LEU A 58 14.87 -1.48 -14.44
C LEU A 58 14.47 -2.93 -14.11
N GLY A 59 13.45 -3.48 -14.79
CA GLY A 59 12.97 -4.85 -14.59
C GLY A 59 12.05 -5.04 -13.39
N LYS A 60 11.57 -3.98 -12.76
CA LYS A 60 10.67 -4.09 -11.59
C LYS A 60 9.23 -4.35 -12.00
N GLU A 61 8.55 -5.26 -11.31
CA GLU A 61 7.11 -5.45 -11.38
C GLU A 61 6.42 -4.40 -10.51
N VAL A 62 5.55 -3.58 -11.09
CA VAL A 62 4.91 -2.46 -10.39
C VAL A 62 3.40 -2.61 -10.38
N ILE A 63 2.81 -2.41 -9.21
CA ILE A 63 1.38 -2.32 -8.98
C ILE A 63 1.08 -0.95 -8.39
N LEU A 64 0.06 -0.28 -8.92
CA LEU A 64 -0.37 1.02 -8.44
C LEU A 64 -1.66 0.88 -7.63
N VAL A 65 -1.68 1.43 -6.42
CA VAL A 65 -2.89 1.59 -5.61
C VAL A 65 -3.23 3.08 -5.57
N SER A 66 -4.35 3.43 -6.16
CA SER A 66 -4.77 4.83 -6.32
C SER A 66 -5.95 5.17 -5.43
N SER A 67 -6.28 6.44 -5.41
CA SER A 67 -7.44 7.04 -4.77
C SER A 67 -8.01 8.12 -5.70
N GLY A 68 -9.05 8.82 -5.27
CA GLY A 68 -9.52 10.02 -5.97
C GLY A 68 -10.79 9.83 -6.80
N ALA A 69 -11.36 8.62 -6.86
CA ALA A 69 -12.59 8.36 -7.62
C ALA A 69 -13.76 9.26 -7.18
N ILE A 70 -13.98 9.41 -5.86
CA ILE A 70 -15.06 10.28 -5.34
C ILE A 70 -14.88 11.73 -5.79
N ALA A 71 -13.66 12.27 -5.68
CA ALA A 71 -13.39 13.66 -6.05
C ALA A 71 -13.59 13.91 -7.56
N GLU A 72 -13.16 12.97 -8.39
CA GLU A 72 -13.39 13.02 -9.85
C GLU A 72 -14.89 12.91 -10.17
N GLY A 73 -15.61 12.03 -9.48
CA GLY A 73 -17.06 11.90 -9.65
C GLY A 73 -17.80 13.15 -9.25
N MET A 74 -17.45 13.77 -8.13
CA MET A 74 -18.03 15.05 -7.71
C MET A 74 -17.81 16.14 -8.76
N LYS A 75 -16.60 16.23 -9.33
CA LYS A 75 -16.29 17.16 -10.44
C LYS A 75 -17.19 16.91 -11.65
N ARG A 76 -17.32 15.65 -12.08
CA ARG A 76 -18.15 15.26 -13.24
C ARG A 76 -19.65 15.51 -13.03
N LEU A 77 -20.11 15.36 -11.78
CA LEU A 77 -21.49 15.66 -11.37
C LEU A 77 -21.73 17.12 -11.03
N ASN A 78 -20.70 17.99 -11.14
CA ASN A 78 -20.75 19.40 -10.73
C ASN A 78 -21.13 19.60 -9.26
N TRP A 79 -20.69 18.70 -8.39
CA TRP A 79 -20.92 18.81 -6.95
C TRP A 79 -19.78 19.58 -6.30
N HIS A 80 -20.10 20.70 -5.67
CA HIS A 80 -19.11 21.58 -5.03
C HIS A 80 -18.87 21.25 -3.56
N THR A 81 -19.78 20.49 -2.96
CA THR A 81 -19.68 20.08 -1.55
C THR A 81 -19.68 18.56 -1.46
N ARG A 82 -18.77 18.02 -0.64
CA ARG A 82 -18.70 16.57 -0.41
C ARG A 82 -19.97 16.09 0.28
N PRO A 83 -20.69 15.12 -0.27
CA PRO A 83 -21.87 14.54 0.35
C PRO A 83 -21.55 13.91 1.70
N SER A 84 -22.56 13.87 2.57
CA SER A 84 -22.52 13.13 3.84
C SER A 84 -23.17 11.76 3.72
N ASN A 85 -24.03 11.56 2.72
CA ASN A 85 -24.76 10.33 2.49
C ASN A 85 -23.87 9.31 1.78
N ILE A 86 -23.92 8.05 2.21
CA ILE A 86 -23.15 6.95 1.63
C ILE A 86 -23.52 6.74 0.18
N ASP A 87 -24.80 6.69 -0.15
CA ASP A 87 -25.30 6.44 -1.51
C ASP A 87 -24.79 7.49 -2.51
N GLU A 88 -24.72 8.75 -2.09
CA GLU A 88 -24.17 9.82 -2.92
C GLU A 88 -22.65 9.67 -3.10
N LEU A 89 -21.93 9.26 -2.05
CA LEU A 89 -20.49 8.99 -2.14
C LEU A 89 -20.22 7.80 -3.07
N GLN A 90 -21.01 6.72 -2.98
CA GLN A 90 -20.92 5.56 -3.85
C GLN A 90 -21.22 5.92 -5.30
N ALA A 91 -22.26 6.73 -5.54
CA ALA A 91 -22.58 7.21 -6.88
C ALA A 91 -21.45 8.08 -7.46
N ALA A 92 -20.90 9.00 -6.66
CA ALA A 92 -19.75 9.80 -7.08
C ALA A 92 -18.54 8.91 -7.39
N ALA A 93 -18.23 7.94 -6.53
CA ALA A 93 -17.15 6.98 -6.77
C ALA A 93 -17.34 6.23 -8.09
N ALA A 94 -18.54 5.72 -8.36
CA ALA A 94 -18.85 5.00 -9.61
C ALA A 94 -18.62 5.86 -10.86
N VAL A 95 -19.11 7.11 -10.84
CA VAL A 95 -18.92 8.06 -11.94
C VAL A 95 -17.45 8.43 -12.12
N GLY A 96 -16.75 8.67 -11.02
CA GLY A 96 -15.37 9.11 -11.04
C GLY A 96 -14.36 8.01 -11.35
N GLN A 97 -14.67 6.76 -11.01
CA GLN A 97 -13.78 5.63 -11.26
C GLN A 97 -13.48 5.43 -12.75
N MET A 98 -14.45 5.65 -13.61
CA MET A 98 -14.24 5.64 -15.06
C MET A 98 -13.21 6.70 -15.49
N GLY A 99 -13.34 7.92 -14.96
CA GLY A 99 -12.41 9.01 -15.28
C GLY A 99 -11.01 8.75 -14.77
N LEU A 100 -10.90 8.26 -13.55
CA LEU A 100 -9.62 7.90 -12.95
C LEU A 100 -8.90 6.83 -13.79
N ALA A 101 -9.60 5.77 -14.17
CA ALA A 101 -9.06 4.70 -15.02
C ALA A 101 -8.62 5.23 -16.38
N GLN A 102 -9.43 6.06 -17.03
CA GLN A 102 -9.14 6.66 -18.33
C GLN A 102 -7.89 7.54 -18.29
N VAL A 103 -7.74 8.38 -17.25
CA VAL A 103 -6.55 9.24 -17.13
C VAL A 103 -5.30 8.40 -16.96
N TYR A 104 -5.30 7.38 -16.10
CA TYR A 104 -4.16 6.49 -15.95
C TYR A 104 -3.85 5.75 -17.25
N GLU A 105 -4.84 5.16 -17.91
CA GLU A 105 -4.66 4.48 -19.21
C GLU A 105 -3.99 5.40 -20.22
N THR A 106 -4.50 6.62 -20.37
CA THR A 106 -3.96 7.63 -21.31
C THR A 106 -2.50 7.96 -20.98
N GLN A 107 -2.16 8.15 -19.71
CA GLN A 107 -0.80 8.51 -19.33
C GLN A 107 0.19 7.33 -19.46
N PHE A 108 -0.22 6.13 -19.11
CA PHE A 108 0.63 4.94 -19.27
C PHE A 108 0.80 4.53 -20.74
N ALA A 109 -0.20 4.74 -21.57
CA ALA A 109 -0.12 4.48 -23.03
C ALA A 109 0.98 5.31 -23.71
N GLN A 110 1.32 6.51 -23.20
CA GLN A 110 2.44 7.31 -23.70
C GLN A 110 3.81 6.64 -23.50
N HIS A 111 3.87 5.61 -22.66
CA HIS A 111 5.06 4.81 -22.37
C HIS A 111 4.96 3.37 -22.85
N ASP A 112 4.01 3.06 -23.75
CA ASP A 112 3.73 1.72 -24.27
C ASP A 112 3.39 0.70 -23.15
N ILE A 113 2.80 1.16 -22.06
CA ILE A 113 2.40 0.34 -20.92
C ILE A 113 0.90 0.11 -20.93
N VAL A 114 0.51 -1.16 -20.96
CA VAL A 114 -0.89 -1.58 -20.80
C VAL A 114 -1.24 -1.57 -19.31
N THR A 115 -2.41 -1.07 -18.97
CA THR A 115 -2.92 -1.04 -17.61
C THR A 115 -4.16 -1.93 -17.46
N ALA A 116 -4.44 -2.37 -16.25
CA ALA A 116 -5.66 -3.10 -15.92
C ALA A 116 -6.28 -2.53 -14.64
N GLN A 117 -7.56 -2.16 -14.71
CA GLN A 117 -8.29 -1.73 -13.51
C GLN A 117 -8.71 -2.95 -12.69
N ILE A 118 -8.44 -2.89 -11.37
CA ILE A 118 -8.88 -3.90 -10.40
C ILE A 118 -9.53 -3.17 -9.22
N LEU A 119 -10.78 -3.53 -8.92
CA LEU A 119 -11.51 -3.02 -7.77
C LEU A 119 -11.62 -4.13 -6.72
N LEU A 120 -11.18 -3.84 -5.51
CA LEU A 120 -11.17 -4.78 -4.39
C LEU A 120 -11.80 -4.15 -3.15
N THR A 121 -12.38 -5.00 -2.31
CA THR A 121 -12.79 -4.63 -0.96
C THR A 121 -11.95 -5.37 0.07
N HIS A 122 -11.99 -4.92 1.32
CA HIS A 122 -11.38 -5.68 2.43
C HIS A 122 -11.97 -7.08 2.57
N GLU A 123 -13.28 -7.24 2.31
CA GLU A 123 -13.96 -8.53 2.34
C GLU A 123 -13.47 -9.47 1.24
N ASP A 124 -13.18 -8.95 0.03
CA ASP A 124 -12.62 -9.76 -1.05
C ASP A 124 -11.24 -10.34 -0.66
N LEU A 125 -10.46 -9.58 0.09
CA LEU A 125 -9.16 -10.03 0.56
C LEU A 125 -9.21 -10.88 1.84
N ALA A 126 -10.32 -10.86 2.57
CA ALA A 126 -10.57 -11.72 3.72
C ALA A 126 -11.19 -13.07 3.31
N ASP A 127 -11.95 -13.15 2.22
CA ASP A 127 -12.49 -14.42 1.70
C ASP A 127 -11.40 -15.18 0.94
N ARG A 128 -11.14 -16.43 1.37
CA ARG A 128 -10.06 -17.24 0.79
C ARG A 128 -10.21 -17.48 -0.73
N ALA A 129 -11.43 -17.73 -1.20
CA ALA A 129 -11.64 -18.05 -2.61
C ALA A 129 -11.42 -16.81 -3.48
N ARG A 130 -11.97 -15.67 -3.06
CA ARG A 130 -11.78 -14.38 -3.73
C ARG A 130 -10.33 -13.95 -3.69
N TYR A 131 -9.65 -14.07 -2.55
CA TYR A 131 -8.24 -13.82 -2.38
C TYR A 131 -7.38 -14.61 -3.40
N LEU A 132 -7.58 -15.92 -3.51
CA LEU A 132 -6.80 -16.75 -4.43
C LEU A 132 -7.10 -16.40 -5.89
N ASN A 133 -8.34 -16.07 -6.24
CA ASN A 133 -8.71 -15.63 -7.58
C ASN A 133 -8.05 -14.29 -7.93
N ALA A 134 -8.16 -13.29 -7.05
CA ALA A 134 -7.52 -11.99 -7.23
C ALA A 134 -5.99 -12.14 -7.36
N ARG A 135 -5.38 -12.95 -6.50
CA ARG A 135 -3.95 -13.26 -6.55
C ARG A 135 -3.55 -13.83 -7.90
N SER A 136 -4.26 -14.87 -8.37
CA SER A 136 -3.96 -15.51 -9.64
C SER A 136 -4.07 -14.55 -10.83
N ALA A 137 -5.13 -13.74 -10.86
CA ALA A 137 -5.32 -12.73 -11.90
C ALA A 137 -4.20 -11.69 -11.90
N MET A 138 -3.79 -11.20 -10.72
CA MET A 138 -2.73 -10.20 -10.61
C MET A 138 -1.37 -10.74 -11.03
N PHE A 139 -1.01 -11.97 -10.64
CA PHE A 139 0.24 -12.59 -11.12
C PHE A 139 0.23 -12.78 -12.64
N THR A 140 -0.91 -13.15 -13.22
CA THR A 140 -1.05 -13.26 -14.68
C THR A 140 -0.84 -11.91 -15.35
N LEU A 141 -1.44 -10.82 -14.84
CA LEU A 141 -1.24 -9.47 -15.37
C LEU A 141 0.23 -9.04 -15.30
N LEU A 142 0.89 -9.26 -14.16
CA LEU A 142 2.31 -8.95 -14.00
C LEU A 142 3.17 -9.73 -14.99
N HIS A 143 2.89 -11.02 -15.17
CA HIS A 143 3.60 -11.86 -16.14
C HIS A 143 3.41 -11.40 -17.60
N LEU A 144 2.24 -10.87 -17.92
CA LEU A 144 1.95 -10.27 -19.22
C LEU A 144 2.57 -8.86 -19.39
N GLY A 145 3.23 -8.35 -18.37
CA GLY A 145 3.82 -7.03 -18.40
C GLY A 145 2.82 -5.88 -18.22
N VAL A 146 1.61 -6.16 -17.77
CA VAL A 146 0.57 -5.16 -17.48
C VAL A 146 0.81 -4.53 -16.12
N VAL A 147 0.52 -3.25 -15.96
CA VAL A 147 0.49 -2.55 -14.66
C VAL A 147 -0.92 -2.58 -14.10
N PRO A 148 -1.19 -3.35 -13.03
CA PRO A 148 -2.48 -3.31 -12.35
C PRO A 148 -2.65 -1.97 -11.62
N ILE A 149 -3.80 -1.33 -11.81
CA ILE A 149 -4.22 -0.12 -11.08
C ILE A 149 -5.38 -0.51 -10.18
N ILE A 150 -5.13 -0.49 -8.88
CA ILE A 150 -6.05 -0.96 -7.87
C ILE A 150 -6.69 0.22 -7.17
N ASN A 151 -7.98 0.12 -6.94
CA ASN A 151 -8.71 1.01 -6.05
C ASN A 151 -9.71 0.21 -5.22
N GLU A 152 -10.27 0.82 -4.19
CA GLU A 152 -11.39 0.25 -3.46
C GLU A 152 -12.64 0.21 -4.34
N ASN A 153 -13.44 -0.84 -4.21
CA ASN A 153 -14.76 -0.91 -4.83
C ASN A 153 -15.78 -0.14 -3.98
N ASP A 154 -15.65 1.17 -4.01
CA ASP A 154 -16.48 2.10 -3.24
C ASP A 154 -17.99 1.89 -3.45
N THR A 155 -18.41 1.28 -4.56
CA THR A 155 -19.84 1.09 -4.87
C THR A 155 -20.54 0.05 -3.98
N VAL A 156 -19.80 -0.83 -3.35
CA VAL A 156 -20.32 -1.91 -2.50
C VAL A 156 -19.86 -1.82 -1.05
N VAL A 157 -18.99 -0.87 -0.74
CA VAL A 157 -18.41 -0.65 0.61
C VAL A 157 -19.20 0.42 1.35
N THR A 158 -19.45 0.23 2.64
CA THR A 158 -20.22 1.17 3.46
C THR A 158 -19.38 1.93 4.48
N ASP A 159 -18.54 1.25 5.25
CA ASP A 159 -17.82 1.87 6.36
C ASP A 159 -16.50 2.50 5.90
N GLU A 160 -15.76 1.86 5.02
CA GLU A 160 -14.47 2.31 4.51
C GLU A 160 -14.59 3.57 3.65
N ILE A 161 -15.69 3.74 2.92
CA ILE A 161 -15.93 4.93 2.08
C ILE A 161 -15.95 6.23 2.90
N LYS A 162 -16.28 6.14 4.20
CA LYS A 162 -16.21 7.27 5.12
C LYS A 162 -14.79 7.61 5.51
N VAL A 163 -13.93 6.60 5.60
CA VAL A 163 -12.53 6.74 6.03
C VAL A 163 -11.65 7.16 4.84
N GLY A 164 -11.89 6.61 3.64
CA GLY A 164 -11.17 6.98 2.41
C GLY A 164 -9.67 6.66 2.48
N ASP A 165 -9.30 5.56 3.16
CA ASP A 165 -7.91 5.17 3.40
C ASP A 165 -7.51 3.95 2.59
N ASN A 166 -6.78 4.18 1.51
CA ASN A 166 -6.18 3.13 0.70
C ASN A 166 -4.78 2.70 1.19
N ASP A 167 -4.28 3.20 2.34
CA ASP A 167 -3.00 2.76 2.90
C ASP A 167 -3.11 1.29 3.32
N THR A 168 -4.20 0.95 4.00
CA THR A 168 -4.52 -0.44 4.37
C THR A 168 -4.71 -1.34 3.15
N LEU A 169 -5.42 -0.88 2.12
CA LEU A 169 -5.57 -1.62 0.86
C LEU A 169 -4.20 -1.84 0.21
N GLY A 170 -3.33 -0.83 0.18
CA GLY A 170 -1.95 -0.95 -0.32
C GLY A 170 -1.15 -2.04 0.39
N ALA A 171 -1.25 -2.12 1.73
CA ALA A 171 -0.59 -3.16 2.51
C ALA A 171 -1.18 -4.56 2.25
N LEU A 172 -2.50 -4.68 2.13
CA LEU A 172 -3.15 -5.95 1.79
C LEU A 172 -2.77 -6.43 0.39
N VAL A 173 -2.69 -5.51 -0.58
CA VAL A 173 -2.21 -5.80 -1.92
C VAL A 173 -0.74 -6.23 -1.90
N ALA A 174 0.12 -5.55 -1.13
CA ALA A 174 1.52 -5.95 -0.97
C ALA A 174 1.63 -7.40 -0.45
N ASN A 175 0.79 -7.77 0.50
CA ASN A 175 0.72 -9.14 1.01
C ASN A 175 0.19 -10.12 -0.06
N LEU A 176 -0.87 -9.76 -0.78
CA LEU A 176 -1.52 -10.59 -1.81
C LEU A 176 -0.55 -11.03 -2.90
N ILE A 177 0.26 -10.09 -3.38
CA ILE A 177 1.20 -10.32 -4.49
C ILE A 177 2.63 -10.59 -4.03
N GLU A 178 2.86 -10.72 -2.75
CA GLU A 178 4.20 -10.94 -2.17
C GLU A 178 5.19 -9.86 -2.63
N ALA A 179 4.83 -8.59 -2.47
CA ALA A 179 5.71 -7.48 -2.78
C ALA A 179 6.91 -7.44 -1.84
N ASP A 180 8.03 -6.96 -2.34
CA ASP A 180 9.23 -6.71 -1.54
C ASP A 180 9.13 -5.39 -0.79
N VAL A 181 8.50 -4.40 -1.44
CA VAL A 181 8.37 -3.03 -0.90
C VAL A 181 6.98 -2.45 -1.21
N LEU A 182 6.42 -1.80 -0.21
CA LEU A 182 5.28 -0.88 -0.33
C LEU A 182 5.80 0.56 -0.29
N VAL A 183 5.60 1.34 -1.33
CA VAL A 183 5.89 2.78 -1.34
C VAL A 183 4.58 3.54 -1.14
N ILE A 184 4.47 4.33 -0.08
CA ILE A 184 3.33 5.21 0.18
C ILE A 184 3.74 6.64 -0.14
N LEU A 185 3.26 7.15 -1.27
CA LEU A 185 3.42 8.54 -1.65
C LEU A 185 2.34 9.40 -0.97
N THR A 186 2.77 10.41 -0.26
CA THR A 186 1.92 11.30 0.54
C THR A 186 2.34 12.76 0.34
N ASP A 187 1.61 13.70 0.93
CA ASP A 187 1.93 15.12 0.96
C ASP A 187 2.94 15.50 2.06
N GLN A 188 3.41 14.52 2.83
CA GLN A 188 4.40 14.66 3.90
C GLN A 188 5.74 14.07 3.47
N ASP A 189 6.84 14.63 3.98
CA ASP A 189 8.18 14.16 3.64
C ASP A 189 8.52 12.78 4.22
N GLY A 190 7.78 12.32 5.21
CA GLY A 190 7.95 11.04 5.88
C GLY A 190 7.37 11.07 7.30
N LEU A 191 7.77 10.11 8.14
CA LEU A 191 7.42 10.05 9.55
C LEU A 191 8.41 10.88 10.37
N PHE A 192 7.90 11.78 11.20
CA PHE A 192 8.68 12.59 12.14
C PHE A 192 8.53 12.08 13.58
N THR A 193 9.46 12.45 14.43
CA THR A 193 9.42 12.14 15.88
C THR A 193 8.22 12.75 16.60
N ALA A 194 7.60 13.77 16.01
CA ALA A 194 6.36 14.42 16.42
C ALA A 194 5.74 15.12 15.20
N ASP A 195 4.51 15.66 15.32
CA ASP A 195 3.90 16.45 14.23
C ASP A 195 4.72 17.74 13.98
N PRO A 196 5.40 17.89 12.81
CA PRO A 196 6.27 19.03 12.53
C PRO A 196 5.51 20.36 12.46
N ARG A 197 4.19 20.33 12.27
CA ARG A 197 3.33 21.53 12.26
C ARG A 197 3.11 22.09 13.67
N LYS A 198 3.28 21.25 14.70
CA LYS A 198 3.08 21.58 16.11
C LYS A 198 4.39 21.65 16.89
N ASN A 199 5.41 20.95 16.43
CA ASN A 199 6.71 20.89 17.08
C ASN A 199 7.82 21.16 16.05
N PRO A 200 8.41 22.36 16.04
CA PRO A 200 9.50 22.72 15.13
C PRO A 200 10.78 21.87 15.31
N GLU A 201 10.96 21.26 16.48
CA GLU A 201 12.11 20.37 16.79
C GLU A 201 11.90 18.93 16.30
N ALA A 202 10.75 18.64 15.67
CA ALA A 202 10.46 17.32 15.13
C ALA A 202 11.48 16.94 14.04
N GLN A 203 12.09 15.77 14.18
CA GLN A 203 13.09 15.26 13.24
C GLN A 203 12.51 14.16 12.38
N LEU A 204 12.86 14.15 11.10
CA LEU A 204 12.50 13.09 10.18
C LEU A 204 13.19 11.78 10.59
N ILE A 205 12.40 10.71 10.70
CA ILE A 205 12.90 9.36 10.93
C ILE A 205 13.28 8.77 9.57
N GLN A 206 14.57 8.57 9.32
CA GLN A 206 15.01 7.99 8.05
C GLN A 206 14.72 6.49 7.97
N THR A 207 14.97 5.75 9.07
CA THR A 207 14.84 4.29 9.09
C THR A 207 14.40 3.82 10.46
N ALA A 208 13.46 2.86 10.51
CA ALA A 208 13.06 2.20 11.76
C ALA A 208 12.49 0.80 11.46
N PRO A 209 12.51 -0.15 12.44
CA PRO A 209 11.77 -1.40 12.32
C PRO A 209 10.26 -1.13 12.24
N ALA A 210 9.56 -1.72 11.25
CA ALA A 210 8.13 -1.49 11.05
C ALA A 210 7.27 -1.97 12.25
N GLY A 211 7.76 -2.94 13.03
CA GLY A 211 7.11 -3.48 14.22
C GLY A 211 7.24 -2.62 15.50
N LEU A 212 8.00 -1.53 15.47
CA LEU A 212 8.27 -0.71 16.65
C LEU A 212 7.00 0.04 17.11
N GLU A 213 6.48 -0.27 18.31
CA GLU A 213 5.24 0.32 18.86
C GLU A 213 5.32 1.84 19.02
N LEU A 214 6.51 2.38 19.29
CA LEU A 214 6.75 3.81 19.42
C LEU A 214 6.33 4.62 18.20
N LEU A 215 6.38 4.03 16.99
CA LEU A 215 5.99 4.69 15.74
C LEU A 215 4.53 5.14 15.73
N GLU A 216 3.63 4.37 16.35
CA GLU A 216 2.21 4.75 16.44
C GLU A 216 2.01 6.00 17.29
N SER A 217 2.76 6.12 18.40
CA SER A 217 2.68 7.31 19.26
C SER A 217 3.25 8.55 18.57
N MET A 218 4.32 8.40 17.79
CA MET A 218 4.92 9.47 16.99
C MET A 218 3.99 9.92 15.86
N ALA A 219 3.26 8.98 15.26
CA ALA A 219 2.30 9.25 14.18
C ALA A 219 1.00 9.94 14.63
N GLY A 220 0.82 10.19 15.92
CA GLY A 220 -0.34 10.94 16.43
C GLY A 220 -1.12 10.29 17.56
N GLY A 221 -0.72 9.09 18.06
CA GLY A 221 -1.22 8.48 19.29
C GLY A 221 -2.73 8.17 19.37
N ALA A 222 -3.16 7.60 20.50
CA ALA A 222 -4.57 7.38 20.84
C ALA A 222 -5.25 8.74 21.14
N GLY A 223 -5.95 9.29 20.15
CA GLY A 223 -6.63 10.59 20.25
C GLY A 223 -6.55 11.43 18.96
N SER A 224 -5.66 11.07 18.03
CA SER A 224 -5.78 11.59 16.67
C SER A 224 -6.99 10.93 16.01
N SER A 225 -7.88 11.73 15.41
CA SER A 225 -9.00 11.20 14.66
C SER A 225 -8.46 10.18 13.63
N ILE A 226 -8.76 8.89 13.83
CA ILE A 226 -8.53 7.85 12.83
C ILE A 226 -9.46 8.20 11.66
N GLY A 227 -8.99 9.01 10.75
CA GLY A 227 -9.82 9.46 9.66
C GLY A 227 -9.03 10.22 8.61
N LYS A 228 -9.19 9.84 7.38
CA LYS A 228 -8.70 10.51 6.17
C LYS A 228 -7.18 10.44 5.93
N GLY A 229 -6.58 9.23 6.06
CA GLY A 229 -5.23 9.00 5.54
C GLY A 229 -4.10 9.72 6.28
N GLY A 230 -4.18 9.83 7.61
CA GLY A 230 -3.15 10.42 8.46
C GLY A 230 -1.86 9.60 8.52
N MET A 231 -0.82 10.09 9.20
CA MET A 231 0.44 9.36 9.35
C MET A 231 0.25 8.03 10.08
N LEU A 232 -0.68 7.96 11.05
CA LEU A 232 -0.98 6.73 11.79
C LEU A 232 -1.46 5.60 10.87
N THR A 233 -2.30 5.89 9.86
CA THR A 233 -2.76 4.88 8.91
C THR A 233 -1.60 4.29 8.10
N LYS A 234 -0.59 5.10 7.77
CA LYS A 234 0.62 4.67 7.05
C LYS A 234 1.51 3.78 7.92
N VAL A 235 1.66 4.10 9.20
CA VAL A 235 2.39 3.26 10.16
C VAL A 235 1.66 1.91 10.36
N LEU A 236 0.33 1.92 10.48
CA LEU A 236 -0.46 0.68 10.59
C LEU A 236 -0.39 -0.15 9.31
N ALA A 237 -0.39 0.49 8.14
CA ALA A 237 -0.18 -0.18 6.86
C ALA A 237 1.20 -0.83 6.78
N ALA A 238 2.25 -0.13 7.24
CA ALA A 238 3.60 -0.70 7.30
C ALA A 238 3.68 -1.92 8.22
N LYS A 239 3.07 -1.86 9.41
CA LYS A 239 2.96 -3.03 10.30
C LYS A 239 2.24 -4.22 9.64
N ARG A 240 1.25 -3.94 8.79
CA ARG A 240 0.53 -4.98 8.06
C ARG A 240 1.36 -5.56 6.91
N ALA A 241 2.04 -4.72 6.13
CA ALA A 241 2.92 -5.14 5.05
C ALA A 241 4.10 -5.99 5.57
N MET A 242 4.67 -5.61 6.73
CA MET A 242 5.73 -6.36 7.41
C MET A 242 5.35 -7.82 7.67
N LYS A 243 4.08 -8.13 7.93
CA LYS A 243 3.62 -9.51 8.18
C LYS A 243 3.89 -10.46 7.02
N SER A 244 4.01 -9.96 5.79
CA SER A 244 4.42 -10.73 4.60
C SER A 244 5.88 -10.49 4.21
N GLY A 245 6.63 -9.74 5.01
CA GLY A 245 8.04 -9.46 4.78
C GLY A 245 8.31 -8.25 3.88
N ALA A 246 7.27 -7.46 3.55
CA ALA A 246 7.43 -6.24 2.76
C ALA A 246 7.85 -5.06 3.65
N SER A 247 8.94 -4.40 3.31
CA SER A 247 9.30 -3.10 3.88
C SER A 247 8.40 -1.99 3.33
N THR A 248 8.28 -0.87 4.05
CA THR A 248 7.44 0.24 3.62
C THR A 248 8.24 1.53 3.56
N ILE A 249 8.17 2.26 2.45
CA ILE A 249 8.75 3.58 2.29
C ILE A 249 7.61 4.61 2.29
N ILE A 250 7.68 5.59 3.18
CA ILE A 250 6.76 6.74 3.22
C ILE A 250 7.53 7.96 2.74
N ALA A 251 7.11 8.55 1.63
CA ALA A 251 7.81 9.68 1.02
C ALA A 251 6.85 10.69 0.41
N SER A 252 7.33 11.92 0.21
CA SER A 252 6.57 12.95 -0.48
C SER A 252 6.42 12.61 -1.96
N GLY A 253 5.17 12.52 -2.43
CA GLY A 253 4.86 12.34 -3.84
C GLY A 253 5.08 13.61 -4.67
N ARG A 254 5.34 14.75 -4.01
CA ARG A 254 5.70 16.03 -4.65
C ARG A 254 7.21 16.16 -4.88
N GLU A 255 8.00 15.27 -4.29
CA GLU A 255 9.45 15.22 -4.50
C GLU A 255 9.76 14.84 -5.95
N ALA A 256 10.63 15.61 -6.60
CA ALA A 256 10.97 15.40 -8.00
C ALA A 256 11.65 14.05 -8.21
N GLN A 257 11.14 13.25 -9.16
CA GLN A 257 11.70 11.94 -9.52
C GLN A 257 11.89 11.01 -8.32
N VAL A 258 10.96 11.04 -7.34
CA VAL A 258 11.08 10.31 -6.08
C VAL A 258 11.28 8.80 -6.30
N LEU A 259 10.52 8.19 -7.19
CA LEU A 259 10.59 6.74 -7.44
C LEU A 259 11.91 6.31 -8.10
N PRO A 260 12.40 6.94 -9.20
CA PRO A 260 13.71 6.62 -9.77
C PRO A 260 14.88 6.87 -8.81
N ARG A 261 14.79 7.90 -7.96
CA ARG A 261 15.84 8.21 -6.97
C ARG A 261 15.88 7.16 -5.87
N LEU A 262 14.72 6.75 -5.34
CA LEU A 262 14.61 5.62 -4.40
C LEU A 262 15.15 4.33 -5.01
N ALA A 263 14.85 4.07 -6.30
CA ALA A 263 15.37 2.88 -7.00
C ALA A 263 16.90 2.91 -7.22
N LYS A 264 17.52 4.08 -7.17
CA LYS A 264 18.98 4.23 -7.18
C LYS A 264 19.61 4.15 -5.78
N GLY A 265 18.81 3.90 -4.74
CA GLY A 265 19.28 3.79 -3.36
C GLY A 265 19.39 5.14 -2.63
N GLU A 266 18.82 6.21 -3.17
CA GLU A 266 18.76 7.49 -2.45
C GLU A 266 17.80 7.37 -1.27
N ARG A 267 18.20 7.89 -0.11
CA ARG A 267 17.37 7.88 1.10
C ARG A 267 16.44 9.08 1.08
N ILE A 268 15.18 8.84 0.72
CA ILE A 268 14.12 9.85 0.67
C ILE A 268 12.98 9.37 1.55
N GLY A 269 12.54 10.23 2.46
CA GLY A 269 11.43 9.90 3.36
C GLY A 269 11.83 9.00 4.53
N THR A 270 10.93 8.13 4.92
CA THR A 270 11.09 7.16 6.00
C THR A 270 10.97 5.75 5.47
N GLU A 271 11.96 4.92 5.74
CA GLU A 271 11.92 3.49 5.46
C GLU A 271 11.60 2.72 6.74
N LEU A 272 10.46 2.01 6.74
CA LEU A 272 10.02 1.12 7.81
C LEU A 272 10.34 -0.32 7.37
N ILE A 273 11.39 -0.89 7.97
CA ILE A 273 11.96 -2.17 7.56
C ILE A 273 11.17 -3.32 8.16
N ALA A 274 10.87 -4.33 7.34
CA ALA A 274 10.34 -5.60 7.80
C ALA A 274 11.46 -6.40 8.48
N ASP A 275 11.31 -6.67 9.76
CA ASP A 275 12.29 -7.40 10.60
C ASP A 275 12.06 -8.92 10.60
N THR A 276 11.06 -9.38 9.87
CA THR A 276 10.68 -10.80 9.80
C THR A 276 11.13 -11.39 8.47
N PRO A 277 11.82 -12.56 8.45
CA PRO A 277 12.19 -13.23 7.22
C PRO A 277 10.98 -13.54 6.34
N LEU A 278 11.09 -13.29 5.05
CA LEU A 278 10.00 -13.38 4.06
C LEU A 278 9.21 -14.71 4.13
N LEU A 279 9.90 -15.84 4.26
CA LEU A 279 9.25 -17.16 4.35
C LEU A 279 8.43 -17.34 5.64
N THR A 280 8.96 -16.89 6.77
CA THR A 280 8.27 -16.97 8.08
C THR A 280 7.09 -16.01 8.11
N ALA A 281 7.26 -14.82 7.58
CA ALA A 281 6.21 -13.80 7.47
C ALA A 281 5.03 -14.30 6.61
N ARG A 282 5.31 -14.92 5.45
CA ARG A 282 4.27 -15.53 4.60
C ARG A 282 3.50 -16.63 5.29
N GLN A 283 4.18 -17.50 6.03
CA GLN A 283 3.54 -18.58 6.77
C GLN A 283 2.64 -18.04 7.88
N GLN A 284 3.09 -17.04 8.61
CA GLN A 284 2.30 -16.38 9.65
C GLN A 284 1.09 -15.65 9.06
N TRP A 285 1.28 -14.89 7.97
CA TRP A 285 0.18 -14.20 7.34
C TRP A 285 -0.89 -15.15 6.82
N LEU A 286 -0.50 -16.28 6.18
CA LEU A 286 -1.44 -17.31 5.76
C LEU A 286 -2.20 -17.92 6.94
N ALA A 287 -1.53 -18.16 8.06
CA ALA A 287 -2.16 -18.69 9.26
C ALA A 287 -3.15 -17.68 9.89
N ASP A 288 -2.83 -16.40 9.91
CA ASP A 288 -3.67 -15.34 10.49
C ASP A 288 -4.93 -15.05 9.63
N HIS A 289 -4.87 -15.28 8.30
CA HIS A 289 -5.99 -15.03 7.37
C HIS A 289 -6.84 -16.27 7.09
N LEU A 290 -6.44 -17.44 7.55
CA LEU A 290 -7.25 -18.64 7.46
C LEU A 290 -8.41 -18.53 8.47
N GLN A 291 -9.60 -18.19 7.99
CA GLN A 291 -10.81 -18.36 8.79
C GLN A 291 -10.94 -19.85 9.12
N MET A 292 -10.79 -20.18 10.40
CA MET A 292 -10.99 -21.55 10.87
C MET A 292 -12.46 -21.95 10.67
N ARG A 293 -12.72 -22.76 9.65
CA ARG A 293 -14.06 -23.31 9.40
C ARG A 293 -14.35 -24.58 10.20
N GLY A 294 -13.40 -25.03 11.02
CA GLY A 294 -13.47 -26.21 11.85
C GLY A 294 -12.13 -26.55 12.47
N SER A 295 -12.12 -27.51 13.37
CA SER A 295 -10.91 -28.07 13.96
C SER A 295 -10.86 -29.59 13.74
N VAL A 296 -9.70 -30.12 13.46
CA VAL A 296 -9.44 -31.55 13.38
C VAL A 296 -8.49 -31.91 14.50
N THR A 297 -8.86 -32.84 15.36
CA THR A 297 -7.98 -33.37 16.40
C THR A 297 -7.18 -34.51 15.81
N LEU A 298 -5.85 -34.34 15.76
CA LEU A 298 -4.93 -35.34 15.28
C LEU A 298 -4.51 -36.26 16.41
N ASP A 299 -4.48 -37.57 16.16
CA ASP A 299 -3.85 -38.53 17.07
C ASP A 299 -2.31 -38.43 17.06
N ALA A 300 -1.63 -39.10 17.98
CA ALA A 300 -0.18 -39.05 18.11
C ALA A 300 0.57 -39.54 16.86
N GLY A 301 -0.02 -40.46 16.09
CA GLY A 301 0.54 -40.99 14.84
C GLY A 301 0.46 -39.96 13.72
N ALA A 302 -0.68 -39.29 13.55
CA ALA A 302 -0.90 -38.23 12.58
C ALA A 302 -0.01 -37.01 12.87
N VAL A 303 0.12 -36.61 14.15
CA VAL A 303 1.05 -35.53 14.56
C VAL A 303 2.48 -35.88 14.18
N LYS A 304 2.93 -37.12 14.41
CA LYS A 304 4.26 -37.56 14.05
C LYS A 304 4.47 -37.55 12.52
N ALA A 305 3.48 -37.99 11.75
CA ALA A 305 3.53 -38.00 10.30
C ALA A 305 3.62 -36.58 9.70
N VAL A 306 2.86 -35.63 10.24
CA VAL A 306 2.90 -34.21 9.81
C VAL A 306 4.22 -33.54 10.18
N ARG A 307 4.77 -33.79 11.39
CA ARG A 307 6.02 -33.19 11.85
C ARG A 307 7.29 -33.76 11.20
N THR A 308 7.31 -35.07 10.87
CA THR A 308 8.52 -35.74 10.40
C THR A 308 8.53 -36.07 8.90
N GLY A 309 7.40 -35.96 8.22
CA GLY A 309 7.26 -36.57 6.89
C GLY A 309 7.07 -35.63 5.71
N GLY A 310 6.70 -34.36 5.89
CA GLY A 310 6.40 -33.48 4.72
C GLY A 310 5.38 -34.08 3.73
N LYS A 311 4.73 -35.19 4.08
CA LYS A 311 3.76 -35.89 3.22
C LYS A 311 2.38 -35.32 3.48
N ARG A 312 1.73 -34.86 2.42
CA ARG A 312 0.32 -34.49 2.40
C ARG A 312 -0.51 -35.66 2.95
N VAL A 313 -1.29 -35.37 3.97
CA VAL A 313 -2.44 -36.22 4.39
C VAL A 313 -3.65 -35.76 3.61
#